data_46fe8a23abe90928872bebe093263654
#
_entry.id   46fe8a23abe90928872bebe093263654
#
_cell.length_a   1.000
_cell.length_b   1.000
_cell.length_c   1.000
_cell.angle_alpha   90.00
_cell.angle_beta   90.00
_cell.angle_gamma   90.00
#
_symmetry.space_group_name_H-M   'P 1'
#
loop_
_entity.id
_entity.type
_entity.pdbx_description
1 polymer ?
#
loop_
_entity_poly.entity_id
_entity_poly.type
_entity_poly.pdbx_seq_one_letter_code
_entity_poly.pdbx_strand_id
1 'polypeptide(L)'
;MSEQIETSLCHISKFAPFDDISGASHFPIYNTGTFDLKKQTGDKIYDYTRSDNPTREVLENLFTHVENGAGCVCTHTGIACVSLLFETVLKANSHILVEADCYGGTFRLLKIFKEKYNITVHFANFLDFEMLEHILTINPIELVLCESPTNPGLKIIDLEKIANLSHKHNALFAVDNSLATFISQRPLDLGADFSLFSTTKYISGHGAVVAGAIVAATKELSQQIHYYANAHGRSQNPMDVYLISLGIPTLKIRMIEH
;
A
#
# COMPACT_ATOMS: atom_id res chain seq x y z
N MET A 1 9.57 -23.39 8.99
CA MET A 1 8.50 -22.74 9.76
C MET A 1 8.52 -21.29 9.35
N SER A 2 7.41 -20.75 8.81
CA SER A 2 7.31 -19.31 8.52
C SER A 2 7.46 -18.56 9.86
N GLU A 3 8.33 -17.56 9.89
CA GLU A 3 8.50 -16.69 11.05
C GLU A 3 7.16 -16.01 11.36
N GLN A 4 6.78 -15.92 12.63
CA GLN A 4 5.56 -15.24 13.02
C GLN A 4 5.70 -13.73 12.71
N ILE A 5 4.63 -13.10 12.22
CA ILE A 5 4.61 -11.67 11.88
C ILE A 5 5.14 -10.82 13.03
N GLU A 6 4.76 -11.13 14.27
CA GLU A 6 5.18 -10.40 15.46
C GLU A 6 6.70 -10.36 15.64
N THR A 7 7.37 -11.48 15.36
CA THR A 7 8.84 -11.55 15.40
C THR A 7 9.43 -10.62 14.33
N SER A 8 8.86 -10.63 13.14
CA SER A 8 9.28 -9.72 12.06
C SER A 8 9.12 -8.25 12.45
N LEU A 9 8.02 -7.88 13.10
CA LEU A 9 7.78 -6.51 13.56
C LEU A 9 8.75 -6.04 14.64
N CYS A 10 9.20 -6.95 15.53
CA CYS A 10 10.18 -6.63 16.57
C CYS A 10 11.62 -6.55 16.03
N HIS A 11 11.91 -7.21 14.92
CA HIS A 11 13.25 -7.28 14.32
C HIS A 11 13.32 -6.57 12.97
N ILE A 12 12.76 -5.36 12.90
CA ILE A 12 12.63 -4.59 11.66
C ILE A 12 13.96 -4.37 10.94
N SER A 13 15.07 -4.23 11.68
CA SER A 13 16.41 -4.00 11.10
C SER A 13 16.88 -5.13 10.20
N LYS A 14 16.34 -6.37 10.32
CA LYS A 14 16.68 -7.48 9.44
C LYS A 14 16.20 -7.28 7.98
N PHE A 15 15.29 -6.34 7.76
CA PHE A 15 14.81 -5.97 6.42
C PHE A 15 15.66 -4.89 5.75
N ALA A 16 16.74 -4.42 6.42
CA ALA A 16 17.68 -3.52 5.79
C ALA A 16 18.34 -4.19 4.58
N PRO A 17 18.48 -3.46 3.46
CA PRO A 17 19.07 -4.00 2.23
C PRO A 17 20.63 -4.04 2.28
N PHE A 18 21.22 -3.90 3.45
CA PHE A 18 22.67 -3.84 3.69
C PHE A 18 23.03 -4.43 5.05
N ASP A 19 24.24 -4.93 5.18
CA ASP A 19 24.80 -5.37 6.46
C ASP A 19 25.35 -4.16 7.23
N ASP A 20 24.83 -3.94 8.43
CA ASP A 20 25.36 -2.90 9.32
C ASP A 20 26.56 -3.43 10.11
N ILE A 21 27.74 -2.98 9.72
CA ILE A 21 29.01 -3.33 10.39
C ILE A 21 29.15 -2.74 11.80
N SER A 22 28.29 -1.78 12.19
CA SER A 22 28.33 -1.16 13.52
C SER A 22 27.71 -2.04 14.60
N GLY A 23 26.88 -3.01 14.22
CA GLY A 23 26.09 -3.84 15.15
C GLY A 23 24.97 -3.06 15.85
N ALA A 24 24.48 -1.97 15.26
CA ALA A 24 23.39 -1.16 15.79
C ALA A 24 22.10 -2.00 15.87
N SER A 25 21.33 -1.83 16.95
CA SER A 25 20.04 -2.51 17.12
C SER A 25 18.93 -1.96 16.24
N HIS A 26 19.12 -0.77 15.66
CA HIS A 26 18.19 -0.13 14.72
C HIS A 26 18.94 0.27 13.45
N PHE A 27 18.27 0.23 12.31
CA PHE A 27 18.87 0.59 11.02
C PHE A 27 19.23 2.09 10.95
N PRO A 28 20.30 2.47 10.23
CA PRO A 28 20.71 3.86 10.07
C PRO A 28 19.76 4.66 9.16
N ILE A 29 19.75 5.98 9.35
CA ILE A 29 18.97 6.92 8.53
C ILE A 29 19.89 7.54 7.48
N TYR A 30 19.67 7.19 6.21
CA TYR A 30 20.35 7.79 5.06
C TYR A 30 19.60 9.04 4.59
N ASN A 31 19.78 10.15 5.30
CA ASN A 31 19.15 11.43 4.97
C ASN A 31 19.98 12.19 3.94
N THR A 32 19.94 11.74 2.70
CA THR A 32 20.69 12.30 1.58
C THR A 32 19.83 12.37 0.32
N GLY A 33 20.12 13.31 -0.58
CA GLY A 33 19.48 13.41 -1.90
C GLY A 33 20.10 12.49 -2.95
N THR A 34 21.43 12.34 -2.91
CA THR A 34 22.22 11.61 -3.92
C THR A 34 23.25 10.70 -3.28
N PHE A 35 23.70 9.71 -4.02
CA PHE A 35 24.71 8.75 -3.59
C PHE A 35 25.91 8.77 -4.53
N ASP A 36 27.12 8.56 -4.02
CA ASP A 36 28.35 8.46 -4.81
C ASP A 36 28.47 7.04 -5.39
N LEU A 37 28.20 6.91 -6.67
CA LEU A 37 28.22 5.63 -7.39
C LEU A 37 29.56 4.90 -7.31
N LYS A 38 30.68 5.65 -7.19
CA LYS A 38 32.03 5.07 -7.15
C LYS A 38 32.41 4.47 -5.79
N LYS A 39 31.66 4.80 -4.74
CA LYS A 39 31.97 4.35 -3.37
C LYS A 39 31.11 3.18 -2.93
N GLN A 40 30.15 2.77 -3.75
CA GLN A 40 29.25 1.67 -3.41
C GLN A 40 29.91 0.32 -3.73
N THR A 41 29.78 -0.62 -2.80
CA THR A 41 30.35 -1.98 -2.90
C THR A 41 29.31 -3.07 -2.83
N GLY A 42 28.03 -2.73 -2.63
CA GLY A 42 26.92 -3.67 -2.58
C GLY A 42 26.40 -4.07 -3.98
N ASP A 43 25.61 -5.11 -4.04
CA ASP A 43 25.00 -5.60 -5.28
C ASP A 43 23.94 -4.62 -5.83
N LYS A 44 23.22 -3.93 -4.92
CA LYS A 44 22.29 -2.86 -5.29
C LYS A 44 23.00 -1.52 -5.26
N ILE A 45 22.81 -0.74 -6.32
CA ILE A 45 23.38 0.60 -6.48
C ILE A 45 22.28 1.64 -6.31
N TYR A 46 22.52 2.60 -5.42
CA TYR A 46 21.66 3.76 -5.19
C TYR A 46 22.23 4.97 -5.95
N ASP A 47 21.38 5.78 -6.54
CA ASP A 47 21.75 7.02 -7.22
C ASP A 47 21.07 8.25 -6.60
N TYR A 48 19.77 8.15 -6.40
CA TYR A 48 18.94 9.28 -5.99
C TYR A 48 17.82 8.84 -5.06
N THR A 49 17.63 9.53 -3.93
CA THR A 49 16.65 9.16 -2.87
C THR A 49 15.20 9.10 -3.36
N ARG A 50 14.82 9.86 -4.39
CA ARG A 50 13.48 9.76 -4.98
C ARG A 50 13.25 8.37 -5.60
N SER A 51 14.25 7.82 -6.26
CA SER A 51 14.19 6.48 -6.85
C SER A 51 14.24 5.42 -5.76
N ASP A 52 15.37 5.35 -5.05
CA ASP A 52 15.64 4.37 -4.00
C ASP A 52 16.40 4.98 -2.82
N ASN A 53 16.09 4.49 -1.62
CA ASN A 53 16.80 4.91 -0.41
C ASN A 53 16.88 3.74 0.57
N PRO A 54 18.09 3.39 1.10
CA PRO A 54 18.24 2.22 1.96
C PRO A 54 17.37 2.24 3.21
N THR A 55 17.10 3.41 3.79
CA THR A 55 16.21 3.55 4.95
C THR A 55 14.76 3.25 4.57
N ARG A 56 14.29 3.76 3.41
CA ARG A 56 12.91 3.52 2.95
C ARG A 56 12.69 2.05 2.62
N GLU A 57 13.66 1.38 2.04
CA GLU A 57 13.59 -0.03 1.70
C GLU A 57 13.37 -0.95 2.91
N VAL A 58 13.80 -0.55 4.10
CA VAL A 58 13.51 -1.32 5.31
C VAL A 58 11.99 -1.51 5.49
N LEU A 59 11.19 -0.45 5.36
CA LEU A 59 9.73 -0.55 5.46
C LEU A 59 9.13 -1.24 4.23
N GLU A 60 9.62 -0.94 3.03
CA GLU A 60 9.14 -1.56 1.79
C GLU A 60 9.34 -3.08 1.82
N ASN A 61 10.50 -3.54 2.27
CA ASN A 61 10.80 -4.97 2.45
C ASN A 61 9.95 -5.59 3.55
N LEU A 62 9.79 -4.91 4.69
CA LEU A 62 8.94 -5.39 5.78
C LEU A 62 7.48 -5.57 5.32
N PHE A 63 6.90 -4.54 4.67
CA PHE A 63 5.49 -4.61 4.22
C PHE A 63 5.30 -5.66 3.13
N THR A 64 6.26 -5.79 2.21
CA THR A 64 6.27 -6.87 1.22
C THR A 64 6.24 -8.25 1.91
N HIS A 65 7.06 -8.43 2.95
CA HIS A 65 7.12 -9.70 3.68
C HIS A 65 5.84 -10.00 4.45
N VAL A 66 5.31 -9.04 5.23
CA VAL A 66 4.14 -9.30 6.09
C VAL A 66 2.83 -9.45 5.29
N GLU A 67 2.76 -8.88 4.09
CA GLU A 67 1.62 -9.02 3.19
C GLU A 67 1.75 -10.20 2.21
N ASN A 68 2.86 -10.95 2.22
CA ASN A 68 3.21 -11.96 1.20
C ASN A 68 3.17 -11.38 -0.22
N GLY A 69 3.55 -10.12 -0.39
CA GLY A 69 3.56 -9.40 -1.66
C GLY A 69 4.83 -9.63 -2.48
N ALA A 70 4.86 -9.05 -3.67
CA ALA A 70 6.01 -9.08 -4.57
C ALA A 70 6.84 -7.77 -4.55
N GLY A 71 6.32 -6.72 -3.90
CA GLY A 71 7.01 -5.46 -3.66
C GLY A 71 6.08 -4.39 -3.12
N CYS A 72 6.68 -3.39 -2.49
CA CYS A 72 6.00 -2.28 -1.79
C CYS A 72 6.59 -0.94 -2.20
N VAL A 73 5.76 0.08 -2.26
CA VAL A 73 6.17 1.49 -2.34
C VAL A 73 5.66 2.24 -1.11
N CYS A 74 6.57 2.87 -0.36
CA CYS A 74 6.23 3.79 0.71
C CYS A 74 6.08 5.21 0.18
N THR A 75 4.94 5.85 0.46
CA THR A 75 4.57 7.19 -0.01
C THR A 75 4.43 8.18 1.14
N HIS A 76 4.51 9.47 0.82
CA HIS A 76 4.43 10.55 1.81
C HIS A 76 3.03 10.78 2.41
N THR A 77 1.97 10.15 1.91
CA THR A 77 0.61 10.17 2.49
C THR A 77 -0.18 8.93 2.06
N GLY A 78 -1.20 8.51 2.84
CA GLY A 78 -2.11 7.45 2.43
C GLY A 78 -2.86 7.76 1.14
N ILE A 79 -3.30 9.01 0.93
CA ILE A 79 -3.98 9.40 -0.31
C ILE A 79 -3.03 9.40 -1.53
N ALA A 80 -1.71 9.54 -1.31
CA ALA A 80 -0.74 9.39 -2.39
C ALA A 80 -0.65 7.93 -2.87
N CYS A 81 -0.89 6.94 -1.98
CA CYS A 81 -1.03 5.53 -2.39
C CYS A 81 -2.24 5.33 -3.31
N VAL A 82 -3.40 5.86 -2.92
CA VAL A 82 -4.63 5.76 -3.74
C VAL A 82 -4.43 6.43 -5.10
N SER A 83 -3.80 7.62 -5.12
CA SER A 83 -3.50 8.31 -6.38
C SER A 83 -2.49 7.54 -7.23
N LEU A 84 -1.47 6.93 -6.61
CA LEU A 84 -0.51 6.07 -7.29
C LEU A 84 -1.19 4.84 -7.91
N LEU A 85 -2.08 4.18 -7.17
CA LEU A 85 -2.88 3.07 -7.68
C LEU A 85 -3.68 3.50 -8.94
N PHE A 86 -4.39 4.63 -8.86
CA PHE A 86 -5.21 5.11 -9.98
C PHE A 86 -4.36 5.43 -11.21
N GLU A 87 -3.22 6.09 -11.03
CA GLU A 87 -2.31 6.42 -12.14
C GLU A 87 -1.60 5.19 -12.73
N THR A 88 -1.45 4.14 -11.93
CA THR A 88 -0.86 2.87 -12.40
C THR A 88 -1.86 2.05 -13.21
N VAL A 89 -3.13 2.00 -12.78
CA VAL A 89 -4.13 1.08 -13.36
C VAL A 89 -5.05 1.77 -14.36
N LEU A 90 -5.47 3.01 -14.08
CA LEU A 90 -6.48 3.69 -14.87
C LEU A 90 -5.85 4.55 -15.98
N LYS A 91 -6.47 4.53 -17.13
CA LYS A 91 -6.18 5.41 -18.27
C LYS A 91 -7.41 6.26 -18.62
N ALA A 92 -7.32 7.18 -19.56
CA ALA A 92 -8.47 7.97 -20.01
C ALA A 92 -9.61 7.03 -20.46
N ASN A 93 -10.83 7.34 -20.00
CA ASN A 93 -12.07 6.59 -20.21
C ASN A 93 -12.17 5.23 -19.49
N SER A 94 -11.28 4.92 -18.57
CA SER A 94 -11.38 3.73 -17.71
C SER A 94 -12.64 3.74 -16.83
N HIS A 95 -13.07 2.55 -16.43
CA HIS A 95 -14.16 2.35 -15.47
C HIS A 95 -13.60 1.80 -14.16
N ILE A 96 -14.03 2.37 -13.04
CA ILE A 96 -13.71 1.89 -11.68
C ILE A 96 -14.99 1.62 -10.89
N LEU A 97 -15.02 0.50 -10.15
CA LEU A 97 -16.08 0.16 -9.20
C LEU A 97 -15.55 0.37 -7.78
N VAL A 98 -16.27 1.15 -6.97
CA VAL A 98 -15.84 1.55 -5.63
C VAL A 98 -16.94 1.29 -4.61
N GLU A 99 -16.59 0.78 -3.41
CA GLU A 99 -17.53 0.70 -2.28
C GLU A 99 -18.08 2.11 -1.99
N ALA A 100 -19.40 2.21 -1.91
CA ALA A 100 -20.10 3.48 -1.75
C ALA A 100 -19.74 4.19 -0.44
N ASP A 101 -19.44 3.44 0.62
CA ASP A 101 -19.01 3.94 1.91
C ASP A 101 -17.48 3.99 1.97
N CYS A 102 -16.87 4.85 1.16
CA CYS A 102 -15.42 5.01 1.09
C CYS A 102 -14.94 6.31 1.77
N TYR A 103 -13.67 6.34 2.15
CA TYR A 103 -13.04 7.52 2.73
C TYR A 103 -13.24 8.77 1.86
N GLY A 104 -13.64 9.89 2.49
CA GLY A 104 -13.92 11.14 1.80
C GLY A 104 -12.74 11.71 0.97
N GLY A 105 -11.49 11.35 1.32
CA GLY A 105 -10.30 11.68 0.51
C GLY A 105 -10.28 10.94 -0.81
N THR A 106 -10.59 9.64 -0.80
CA THR A 106 -10.74 8.79 -1.99
C THR A 106 -11.86 9.31 -2.89
N PHE A 107 -13.01 9.65 -2.30
CA PHE A 107 -14.12 10.25 -3.05
C PHE A 107 -13.72 11.57 -3.74
N ARG A 108 -12.99 12.47 -3.06
CA ARG A 108 -12.50 13.72 -3.67
C ARG A 108 -11.52 13.44 -4.82
N LEU A 109 -10.65 12.47 -4.65
CA LEU A 109 -9.68 12.09 -5.69
C LEU A 109 -10.39 11.51 -6.92
N LEU A 110 -11.40 10.66 -6.74
CA LEU A 110 -12.23 10.12 -7.82
C LEU A 110 -12.91 11.23 -8.65
N LYS A 111 -13.39 12.30 -8.00
CA LYS A 111 -13.93 13.47 -8.72
C LYS A 111 -12.90 14.11 -9.64
N ILE A 112 -11.66 14.27 -9.17
CA ILE A 112 -10.56 14.84 -9.97
C ILE A 112 -10.27 13.95 -11.18
N PHE A 113 -10.18 12.62 -10.97
CA PHE A 113 -9.91 11.67 -12.05
C PHE A 113 -11.05 11.63 -13.06
N LYS A 114 -12.32 11.67 -12.60
CA LYS A 114 -13.50 11.78 -13.47
C LYS A 114 -13.42 13.03 -14.36
N GLU A 115 -13.11 14.18 -13.79
CA GLU A 115 -13.06 15.45 -14.52
C GLU A 115 -11.89 15.55 -15.48
N LYS A 116 -10.70 15.07 -15.08
CA LYS A 116 -9.48 15.23 -15.87
C LYS A 116 -9.26 14.13 -16.90
N TYR A 117 -9.62 12.88 -16.58
CA TYR A 117 -9.33 11.71 -17.41
C TYR A 117 -10.58 11.02 -17.95
N ASN A 118 -11.75 11.63 -17.73
CA ASN A 118 -13.05 11.07 -18.14
C ASN A 118 -13.29 9.64 -17.59
N ILE A 119 -12.82 9.37 -16.35
CA ILE A 119 -13.04 8.08 -15.70
C ILE A 119 -14.51 7.92 -15.34
N THR A 120 -15.09 6.77 -15.63
CA THR A 120 -16.44 6.42 -15.17
C THR A 120 -16.33 5.74 -13.79
N VAL A 121 -16.94 6.36 -12.78
CA VAL A 121 -16.95 5.83 -11.40
C VAL A 121 -18.30 5.22 -11.10
N HIS A 122 -18.32 3.92 -10.76
CA HIS A 122 -19.47 3.19 -10.29
C HIS A 122 -19.38 3.03 -8.77
N PHE A 123 -20.38 3.49 -8.04
CA PHE A 123 -20.48 3.28 -6.59
C PHE A 123 -21.53 2.21 -6.30
N ALA A 124 -21.19 1.23 -5.48
CA ALA A 124 -22.09 0.17 -5.05
C ALA A 124 -21.86 -0.24 -3.60
N ASN A 125 -22.87 -0.83 -2.97
CA ASN A 125 -22.70 -1.47 -1.67
C ASN A 125 -22.08 -2.86 -1.88
N PHE A 126 -20.85 -3.08 -1.40
CA PHE A 126 -20.14 -4.35 -1.61
C PHE A 126 -20.68 -5.53 -0.79
N LEU A 127 -21.72 -5.33 -0.01
CA LEU A 127 -22.50 -6.41 0.59
C LEU A 127 -23.58 -6.96 -0.35
N ASP A 128 -23.89 -6.26 -1.46
CA ASP A 128 -24.86 -6.67 -2.48
C ASP A 128 -24.15 -7.30 -3.68
N PHE A 129 -23.87 -8.60 -3.58
CA PHE A 129 -23.13 -9.34 -4.60
C PHE A 129 -23.85 -9.45 -5.95
N GLU A 130 -25.18 -9.48 -5.96
CA GLU A 130 -25.95 -9.52 -7.21
C GLU A 130 -25.79 -8.22 -7.99
N MET A 131 -25.86 -7.08 -7.30
CA MET A 131 -25.62 -5.77 -7.88
C MET A 131 -24.17 -5.64 -8.40
N LEU A 132 -23.19 -6.12 -7.64
CA LEU A 132 -21.78 -6.07 -8.05
C LEU A 132 -21.53 -6.90 -9.32
N GLU A 133 -22.03 -8.14 -9.35
CA GLU A 133 -21.90 -9.00 -10.54
C GLU A 133 -22.60 -8.40 -11.75
N HIS A 134 -23.77 -7.78 -11.56
CA HIS A 134 -24.45 -7.07 -12.64
C HIS A 134 -23.60 -5.90 -13.18
N ILE A 135 -23.07 -5.04 -12.31
CA ILE A 135 -22.21 -3.91 -12.71
C ILE A 135 -20.97 -4.40 -13.47
N LEU A 136 -20.28 -5.41 -12.96
CA LEU A 136 -19.10 -6.00 -13.59
C LEU A 136 -19.40 -6.65 -14.94
N THR A 137 -20.59 -7.21 -15.10
CA THR A 137 -21.02 -7.87 -16.36
C THR A 137 -21.28 -6.86 -17.48
N ILE A 138 -21.90 -5.71 -17.16
CA ILE A 138 -22.32 -4.75 -18.19
C ILE A 138 -21.34 -3.60 -18.43
N ASN A 139 -20.29 -3.48 -17.61
CA ASN A 139 -19.30 -2.40 -17.73
C ASN A 139 -17.88 -2.97 -17.82
N PRO A 140 -16.98 -2.34 -18.57
CA PRO A 140 -15.57 -2.74 -18.67
C PRO A 140 -14.79 -2.22 -17.46
N ILE A 141 -15.06 -2.75 -16.27
CA ILE A 141 -14.39 -2.34 -15.03
C ILE A 141 -12.93 -2.81 -15.08
N GLU A 142 -11.99 -1.89 -14.88
CA GLU A 142 -10.55 -2.18 -14.84
C GLU A 142 -10.03 -2.29 -13.41
N LEU A 143 -10.68 -1.60 -12.45
CA LEU A 143 -10.29 -1.59 -11.04
C LEU A 143 -11.52 -1.67 -10.14
N VAL A 144 -11.47 -2.55 -9.16
CA VAL A 144 -12.41 -2.62 -8.03
C VAL A 144 -11.67 -2.17 -6.79
N LEU A 145 -12.23 -1.20 -6.04
CA LEU A 145 -11.61 -0.65 -4.83
C LEU A 145 -12.59 -0.68 -3.67
N CYS A 146 -12.16 -1.25 -2.55
CA CYS A 146 -12.88 -1.13 -1.29
C CYS A 146 -11.97 -0.77 -0.12
N GLU A 147 -12.58 -0.39 0.98
CA GLU A 147 -12.00 -0.23 2.30
C GLU A 147 -12.72 -1.22 3.23
N SER A 148 -11.98 -2.01 4.02
CA SER A 148 -12.58 -2.96 4.97
C SER A 148 -11.75 -3.03 6.25
N PRO A 149 -12.32 -2.63 7.43
CA PRO A 149 -13.65 -2.00 7.61
C PRO A 149 -13.79 -0.67 6.86
N THR A 150 -15.02 -0.32 6.41
CA THR A 150 -15.28 0.95 5.71
C THR A 150 -15.22 2.15 6.67
N ASN A 151 -14.94 3.34 6.14
CA ASN A 151 -14.92 4.58 6.92
C ASN A 151 -15.93 5.61 6.33
N PRO A 152 -17.03 5.98 7.04
CA PRO A 152 -17.23 5.79 8.49
C PRO A 152 -18.11 4.60 8.89
N GLY A 153 -18.69 3.85 7.96
CA GLY A 153 -19.77 2.90 8.26
C GLY A 153 -19.33 1.60 8.93
N LEU A 154 -18.03 1.31 9.00
CA LEU A 154 -17.42 0.12 9.60
C LEU A 154 -17.99 -1.21 9.05
N LYS A 155 -18.42 -1.23 7.78
CA LYS A 155 -18.84 -2.46 7.12
C LYS A 155 -17.63 -3.39 6.94
N ILE A 156 -17.84 -4.67 7.17
CA ILE A 156 -16.85 -5.71 6.90
C ILE A 156 -17.18 -6.35 5.55
N ILE A 157 -16.25 -6.27 4.63
CA ILE A 157 -16.38 -6.78 3.26
C ILE A 157 -15.73 -8.17 3.17
N ASP A 158 -16.40 -9.10 2.50
CA ASP A 158 -15.83 -10.41 2.15
C ASP A 158 -14.84 -10.25 1.00
N LEU A 159 -13.56 -9.99 1.36
CA LEU A 159 -12.50 -9.66 0.40
C LEU A 159 -12.22 -10.80 -0.58
N GLU A 160 -12.25 -12.06 -0.12
CA GLU A 160 -12.00 -13.23 -0.99
C GLU A 160 -13.10 -13.37 -2.04
N LYS A 161 -14.35 -13.17 -1.67
CA LYS A 161 -15.47 -13.19 -2.60
C LYS A 161 -15.41 -12.06 -3.62
N ILE A 162 -15.02 -10.83 -3.17
CA ILE A 162 -14.84 -9.69 -4.08
C ILE A 162 -13.67 -9.93 -5.03
N ALA A 163 -12.54 -10.45 -4.55
CA ALA A 163 -11.38 -10.78 -5.38
C ALA A 163 -11.76 -11.76 -6.50
N ASN A 164 -12.41 -12.88 -6.14
CA ASN A 164 -12.87 -13.87 -7.10
C ASN A 164 -13.84 -13.29 -8.13
N LEU A 165 -14.76 -12.43 -7.70
CA LEU A 165 -15.71 -11.77 -8.58
C LEU A 165 -15.01 -10.79 -9.53
N SER A 166 -14.09 -9.98 -9.03
CA SER A 166 -13.31 -9.03 -9.83
C SER A 166 -12.50 -9.74 -10.91
N HIS A 167 -11.76 -10.77 -10.54
CA HIS A 167 -10.93 -11.53 -11.47
C HIS A 167 -11.75 -12.30 -12.52
N LYS A 168 -12.93 -12.80 -12.18
CA LYS A 168 -13.88 -13.40 -13.14
C LYS A 168 -14.20 -12.44 -14.29
N HIS A 169 -14.18 -11.13 -14.03
CA HIS A 169 -14.46 -10.06 -14.99
C HIS A 169 -13.19 -9.32 -15.47
N ASN A 170 -11.99 -9.87 -15.24
CA ASN A 170 -10.68 -9.31 -15.61
C ASN A 170 -10.40 -7.92 -15.00
N ALA A 171 -11.03 -7.58 -13.87
CA ALA A 171 -10.75 -6.37 -13.11
C ALA A 171 -9.72 -6.65 -12.03
N LEU A 172 -8.78 -5.71 -11.82
CA LEU A 172 -7.87 -5.73 -10.67
C LEU A 172 -8.63 -5.35 -9.40
N PHE A 173 -8.23 -5.93 -8.26
CA PHE A 173 -8.85 -5.66 -6.97
C PHE A 173 -7.85 -5.05 -6.00
N ALA A 174 -8.22 -3.91 -5.39
CA ALA A 174 -7.42 -3.18 -4.41
C ALA A 174 -8.21 -2.96 -3.13
N VAL A 175 -7.51 -3.04 -1.99
CA VAL A 175 -8.09 -2.86 -0.66
C VAL A 175 -7.33 -1.79 0.11
N ASP A 176 -8.03 -0.76 0.59
CA ASP A 176 -7.51 0.12 1.63
C ASP A 176 -7.64 -0.57 2.99
N ASN A 177 -6.52 -1.07 3.49
CA ASN A 177 -6.39 -1.85 4.72
C ASN A 177 -5.95 -1.00 5.93
N SER A 178 -6.15 0.32 5.87
CA SER A 178 -5.65 1.27 6.88
C SER A 178 -6.19 1.02 8.29
N LEU A 179 -7.46 0.60 8.43
CA LEU A 179 -8.08 0.35 9.73
C LEU A 179 -7.72 -1.03 10.29
N ALA A 180 -7.83 -2.09 9.50
CA ALA A 180 -7.54 -3.45 9.95
C ALA A 180 -6.05 -3.71 10.14
N THR A 181 -5.20 -3.08 9.37
CA THR A 181 -3.77 -3.35 9.24
C THR A 181 -3.48 -4.83 8.89
N PHE A 182 -2.24 -5.15 8.57
CA PHE A 182 -1.80 -6.54 8.32
C PHE A 182 -1.85 -7.45 9.56
N ILE A 183 -2.20 -6.91 10.74
CA ILE A 183 -2.40 -7.70 11.95
C ILE A 183 -3.76 -8.40 11.94
N SER A 184 -4.82 -7.70 11.50
CA SER A 184 -6.19 -8.23 11.53
C SER A 184 -6.60 -8.90 10.22
N GLN A 185 -6.11 -8.40 9.08
CA GLN A 185 -6.34 -9.02 7.76
C GLN A 185 -5.20 -8.71 6.79
N ARG A 186 -4.95 -9.61 5.85
CA ARG A 186 -3.97 -9.47 4.79
C ARG A 186 -4.68 -9.61 3.45
N PRO A 187 -4.99 -8.51 2.77
CA PRO A 187 -5.76 -8.53 1.53
C PRO A 187 -5.13 -9.37 0.42
N LEU A 188 -3.80 -9.39 0.30
CA LEU A 188 -3.12 -10.20 -0.73
C LEU A 188 -3.32 -11.71 -0.52
N ASP A 189 -3.34 -12.18 0.74
CA ASP A 189 -3.67 -13.59 1.05
C ASP A 189 -5.13 -13.94 0.70
N LEU A 190 -6.00 -12.94 0.60
CA LEU A 190 -7.42 -13.07 0.25
C LEU A 190 -7.69 -12.79 -1.24
N GLY A 191 -6.63 -12.70 -2.04
CA GLY A 191 -6.71 -12.58 -3.49
C GLY A 191 -6.73 -11.14 -4.02
N ALA A 192 -6.51 -10.11 -3.20
CA ALA A 192 -6.37 -8.75 -3.72
C ALA A 192 -5.06 -8.60 -4.52
N ASP A 193 -5.07 -7.73 -5.54
CA ASP A 193 -3.88 -7.39 -6.33
C ASP A 193 -3.05 -6.31 -5.65
N PHE A 194 -3.70 -5.44 -4.86
CA PHE A 194 -3.04 -4.38 -4.10
C PHE A 194 -3.62 -4.26 -2.68
N SER A 195 -2.72 -4.08 -1.71
CA SER A 195 -3.05 -3.71 -0.34
C SER A 195 -2.48 -2.33 -0.03
N LEU A 196 -3.35 -1.39 0.37
CA LEU A 196 -3.00 0.00 0.64
C LEU A 196 -3.10 0.30 2.14
N PHE A 197 -2.25 1.19 2.61
CA PHE A 197 -2.22 1.63 4.00
C PHE A 197 -2.01 3.14 4.11
N SER A 198 -2.82 3.80 4.90
CA SER A 198 -2.40 5.04 5.53
C SER A 198 -1.57 4.68 6.77
N THR A 199 -0.25 4.58 6.60
CA THR A 199 0.66 4.26 7.72
C THR A 199 0.67 5.35 8.80
N THR A 200 0.07 6.51 8.52
CA THR A 200 -0.28 7.57 9.47
C THR A 200 -1.07 7.07 10.69
N LYS A 201 -1.90 6.01 10.50
CA LYS A 201 -2.89 5.56 11.49
C LYS A 201 -2.26 4.58 12.48
N TYR A 202 -2.84 3.39 12.62
CA TYR A 202 -2.39 2.40 13.60
C TYR A 202 -0.95 1.94 13.40
N ILE A 203 -0.44 1.88 12.16
CA ILE A 203 0.91 1.39 11.88
C ILE A 203 1.97 2.27 12.56
N SER A 204 1.93 3.59 12.39
CA SER A 204 2.81 4.50 13.14
C SER A 204 2.34 4.71 14.59
N GLY A 205 1.03 4.79 14.82
CA GLY A 205 0.37 4.75 16.12
C GLY A 205 0.56 5.97 17.03
N HIS A 206 1.44 6.91 16.71
CA HIS A 206 1.84 8.01 17.61
C HIS A 206 1.43 9.41 17.11
N GLY A 207 0.76 9.50 15.96
CA GLY A 207 0.34 10.79 15.38
C GLY A 207 1.49 11.71 14.98
N ALA A 208 2.71 11.19 14.88
CA ALA A 208 3.92 11.97 14.63
C ALA A 208 4.25 12.14 13.13
N VAL A 209 3.60 11.39 12.25
CA VAL A 209 3.94 11.32 10.82
C VAL A 209 2.71 11.12 9.97
N VAL A 210 2.71 11.70 8.78
CA VAL A 210 1.74 11.42 7.72
C VAL A 210 2.42 10.61 6.63
N ALA A 211 1.86 9.44 6.28
CA ALA A 211 2.51 8.50 5.39
C ALA A 211 1.56 7.45 4.82
N GLY A 212 2.02 6.68 3.85
CA GLY A 212 1.29 5.57 3.26
C GLY A 212 2.21 4.49 2.72
N ALA A 213 1.63 3.34 2.43
CA ALA A 213 2.29 2.24 1.73
C ALA A 213 1.30 1.52 0.81
N ILE A 214 1.78 1.03 -0.33
CA ILE A 214 1.04 0.18 -1.25
C ILE A 214 1.87 -1.06 -1.56
N VAL A 215 1.29 -2.23 -1.35
CA VAL A 215 1.92 -3.53 -1.62
C VAL A 215 1.23 -4.17 -2.81
N ALA A 216 2.00 -4.67 -3.77
CA ALA A 216 1.51 -5.36 -4.96
C ALA A 216 1.68 -6.88 -4.84
N ALA A 217 0.70 -7.64 -5.34
CA ALA A 217 0.69 -9.10 -5.27
C ALA A 217 1.68 -9.75 -6.24
N THR A 218 1.94 -9.12 -7.40
CA THR A 218 2.82 -9.69 -8.44
C THR A 218 4.01 -8.78 -8.74
N LYS A 219 5.06 -9.36 -9.32
CA LYS A 219 6.27 -8.63 -9.71
C LYS A 219 5.97 -7.57 -10.78
N GLU A 220 5.09 -7.87 -11.69
CA GLU A 220 4.69 -6.96 -12.77
C GLU A 220 3.98 -5.73 -12.20
N LEU A 221 3.02 -5.93 -11.30
CA LEU A 221 2.31 -4.84 -10.63
C LEU A 221 3.26 -4.03 -9.73
N SER A 222 4.19 -4.70 -9.03
CA SER A 222 5.22 -4.04 -8.24
C SER A 222 6.11 -3.13 -9.10
N GLN A 223 6.58 -3.60 -10.24
CA GLN A 223 7.38 -2.79 -11.17
C GLN A 223 6.63 -1.57 -11.67
N GLN A 224 5.33 -1.72 -11.95
CA GLN A 224 4.49 -0.61 -12.40
C GLN A 224 4.33 0.47 -11.31
N ILE A 225 3.99 0.09 -10.07
CA ILE A 225 3.86 1.09 -8.98
C ILE A 225 5.19 1.79 -8.69
N HIS A 226 6.32 1.09 -8.76
CA HIS A 226 7.64 1.71 -8.58
C HIS A 226 7.95 2.70 -9.70
N TYR A 227 7.67 2.36 -10.95
CA TYR A 227 7.87 3.24 -12.09
C TYR A 227 7.07 4.55 -11.95
N TYR A 228 5.77 4.45 -11.67
CA TYR A 228 4.92 5.63 -11.50
C TYR A 228 5.26 6.43 -10.24
N ALA A 229 5.61 5.76 -9.13
CA ALA A 229 6.04 6.44 -7.91
C ALA A 229 7.30 7.28 -8.14
N ASN A 230 8.30 6.71 -8.83
CA ASN A 230 9.53 7.42 -9.19
C ASN A 230 9.24 8.59 -10.14
N ALA A 231 8.45 8.37 -11.19
CA ALA A 231 8.13 9.40 -12.19
C ALA A 231 7.38 10.60 -11.57
N HIS A 232 6.46 10.35 -10.65
CA HIS A 232 5.63 11.38 -9.99
C HIS A 232 6.23 11.90 -8.67
N GLY A 233 7.35 11.38 -8.21
CA GLY A 233 8.01 11.84 -6.98
C GLY A 233 7.26 11.47 -5.70
N ARG A 234 6.63 10.30 -5.64
CA ARG A 234 5.81 9.85 -4.51
C ARG A 234 6.57 9.03 -3.47
N SER A 235 7.85 9.31 -3.30
CA SER A 235 8.70 8.62 -2.33
C SER A 235 8.60 9.23 -0.95
N GLN A 236 8.59 8.39 0.08
CA GLN A 236 8.60 8.82 1.47
C GLN A 236 9.98 9.27 1.91
N ASN A 237 10.02 10.28 2.80
CA ASN A 237 11.26 10.80 3.38
C ASN A 237 11.87 9.80 4.37
N PRO A 238 13.20 9.60 4.41
CA PRO A 238 13.86 8.68 5.34
C PRO A 238 13.57 8.95 6.83
N MET A 239 13.42 10.21 7.24
CA MET A 239 13.07 10.54 8.63
C MET A 239 11.65 10.10 8.99
N ASP A 240 10.70 10.22 8.06
CA ASP A 240 9.32 9.74 8.27
C ASP A 240 9.30 8.20 8.38
N VAL A 241 10.10 7.50 7.58
CA VAL A 241 10.31 6.05 7.67
C VAL A 241 10.78 5.65 9.08
N TYR A 242 11.79 6.37 9.61
CA TYR A 242 12.28 6.14 10.96
C TYR A 242 11.17 6.35 12.00
N LEU A 243 10.39 7.43 11.93
CA LEU A 243 9.30 7.69 12.86
C LEU A 243 8.21 6.59 12.82
N ILE A 244 7.89 6.06 11.64
CA ILE A 244 6.95 4.93 11.49
C ILE A 244 7.52 3.68 12.15
N SER A 245 8.81 3.40 11.94
CA SER A 245 9.46 2.20 12.47
C SER A 245 9.40 2.10 13.99
N LEU A 246 9.32 3.22 14.70
CA LEU A 246 9.18 3.25 16.16
C LEU A 246 7.82 2.72 16.65
N GLY A 247 6.76 2.86 15.84
CA GLY A 247 5.43 2.37 16.18
C GLY A 247 5.19 0.89 15.87
N ILE A 248 5.93 0.34 14.90
CA ILE A 248 5.69 -1.00 14.36
C ILE A 248 5.85 -2.13 15.40
N PRO A 249 6.89 -2.15 16.26
CA PRO A 249 7.06 -3.24 17.24
C PRO A 249 5.89 -3.41 18.23
N THR A 250 5.14 -2.35 18.48
CA THR A 250 3.98 -2.38 19.40
C THR A 250 2.64 -2.52 18.69
N LEU A 251 2.63 -2.60 17.35
CA LEU A 251 1.39 -2.58 16.57
C LEU A 251 0.42 -3.68 16.99
N LYS A 252 0.88 -4.92 17.14
CA LYS A 252 0.00 -6.04 17.54
C LYS A 252 -0.66 -5.80 18.88
N ILE A 253 0.10 -5.36 19.89
CA ILE A 253 -0.43 -5.09 21.24
C ILE A 253 -1.49 -3.98 21.17
N ARG A 254 -1.23 -2.93 20.40
CA ARG A 254 -2.18 -1.82 20.21
C ARG A 254 -3.44 -2.25 19.45
N MET A 255 -3.32 -3.12 18.45
CA MET A 255 -4.48 -3.64 17.70
C MET A 255 -5.33 -4.60 18.54
N ILE A 256 -4.75 -5.34 19.47
CA ILE A 256 -5.51 -6.20 20.40
C ILE A 256 -6.31 -5.37 21.39
N GLU A 257 -5.76 -4.23 21.86
CA GLU A 257 -6.44 -3.36 22.80
C GLU A 257 -7.58 -2.56 22.16
N HIS A 258 -7.47 -2.23 20.89
CA HIS A 258 -8.52 -1.55 20.11
C HIS A 258 -9.69 -2.46 19.76
#